data_3cd5b90c85d260a9b397017381ed8ff0
#
_entry.id   3cd5b90c85d260a9b397017381ed8ff0
#
_cell.length_a   1.000
_cell.length_b   1.000
_cell.length_c   1.000
_cell.angle_alpha   90.00
_cell.angle_beta   90.00
_cell.angle_gamma   90.00
#
_symmetry.space_group_name_H-M   'P 1'
#
loop_
_entity.id
_entity.type
_entity.pdbx_description
1 polymer ?
#
loop_
_entity_poly.entity_id
_entity_poly.type
_entity_poly.pdbx_seq_one_letter_code
_entity_poly.pdbx_strand_id
1 'polypeptide(L)'
;PLNLNDTITKLTVSYQKDDDTLIYFTRSEGFRPGGFNRGGLAVNTCARNDREAAYRASGVWCGSPNEAGYRAPPPLTYESDEVVNTEIGIKTLMLDGALRLNATAYWVDWSEIQVSQFDPGLISLLTFIENAADAEISGFEADVLWYPSDTLTVAGAISLNDTEIT
;
A
#
# COMPACT_ATOMS: atom_id res chain seq x y z
N PRO A 1 8.59 22.63 -10.31
CA PRO A 1 8.49 22.35 -8.89
C PRO A 1 7.29 21.46 -8.64
N LEU A 2 7.49 20.32 -8.01
CA LEU A 2 6.42 19.44 -7.56
C LEU A 2 5.87 20.04 -6.26
N ASN A 3 4.61 20.42 -6.25
CA ASN A 3 3.93 20.82 -5.01
C ASN A 3 3.15 19.63 -4.51
N LEU A 4 3.63 19.04 -3.42
CA LEU A 4 2.99 17.95 -2.73
C LEU A 4 2.31 18.53 -1.49
N ASN A 5 1.04 18.87 -1.61
CA ASN A 5 0.19 19.23 -0.49
C ASN A 5 -0.90 18.17 -0.38
N ASP A 6 -0.86 17.43 0.70
CA ASP A 6 -1.86 16.44 0.99
C ASP A 6 -2.45 16.68 2.38
N THR A 7 -3.72 16.31 2.57
CA THR A 7 -4.41 16.46 3.85
C THR A 7 -4.98 15.11 4.21
N ILE A 8 -4.48 14.55 5.31
CA ILE A 8 -4.98 13.30 5.86
C ILE A 8 -5.95 13.57 7.00
N THR A 9 -6.99 12.76 7.07
CA THR A 9 -8.00 12.85 8.12
C THR A 9 -8.04 11.55 8.94
N LYS A 10 -8.36 11.68 10.21
CA LYS A 10 -8.66 10.54 11.08
C LYS A 10 -9.87 10.87 11.94
N LEU A 11 -10.87 10.01 11.85
CA LEU A 11 -12.06 10.04 12.70
C LEU A 11 -12.11 8.76 13.51
N THR A 12 -12.25 8.89 14.81
CA THR A 12 -12.51 7.75 15.71
C THR A 12 -13.72 8.05 16.56
N VAL A 13 -14.65 7.12 16.58
CA VAL A 13 -15.82 7.14 17.46
C VAL A 13 -15.75 5.93 18.37
N SER A 14 -15.81 6.14 19.65
CA SER A 14 -15.78 5.09 20.67
C SER A 14 -17.03 5.16 21.52
N TYR A 15 -17.64 4.02 21.75
CA TYR A 15 -18.81 3.83 22.59
C TYR A 15 -18.48 2.87 23.74
N GLN A 16 -18.42 3.40 24.94
CA GLN A 16 -18.29 2.60 26.16
C GLN A 16 -19.69 2.11 26.54
N LYS A 17 -19.98 0.84 26.27
CA LYS A 17 -21.29 0.24 26.55
C LYS A 17 -21.47 0.02 28.04
N ASP A 18 -20.45 -0.46 28.72
CA ASP A 18 -20.34 -0.73 30.14
C ASP A 18 -18.88 -0.64 30.58
N ASP A 19 -18.54 -0.91 31.82
CA ASP A 19 -17.17 -0.81 32.35
C ASP A 19 -16.21 -1.77 31.65
N ASP A 20 -16.71 -2.85 31.08
CA ASP A 20 -15.95 -3.95 30.51
C ASP A 20 -15.95 -3.98 28.97
N THR A 21 -16.83 -3.20 28.30
CA THR A 21 -17.03 -3.31 26.86
C THR A 21 -16.92 -1.96 26.15
N LEU A 22 -15.95 -1.88 25.26
CA LEU A 22 -15.71 -0.76 24.35
C LEU A 22 -15.98 -1.23 22.91
N ILE A 23 -16.81 -0.49 22.18
CA ILE A 23 -17.00 -0.63 20.75
C ILE A 23 -16.41 0.62 20.10
N TYR A 24 -15.70 0.47 18.99
CA TYR A 24 -15.13 1.60 18.28
C TYR A 24 -15.27 1.45 16.78
N PHE A 25 -15.28 2.60 16.13
CA PHE A 25 -15.17 2.76 14.70
C PHE A 25 -14.05 3.75 14.42
N THR A 26 -13.18 3.44 13.46
CA THR A 26 -12.13 4.36 12.99
C THR A 26 -12.14 4.40 11.47
N ARG A 27 -12.06 5.61 10.91
CA ARG A 27 -11.67 5.85 9.53
C ARG A 27 -10.43 6.72 9.54
N SER A 28 -9.39 6.30 8.88
CA SER A 28 -8.11 7.02 8.81
C SER A 28 -7.55 6.99 7.39
N GLU A 29 -6.92 8.07 7.02
CA GLU A 29 -6.26 8.25 5.73
C GLU A 29 -4.75 8.33 5.95
N GLY A 30 -3.99 7.89 4.97
CA GLY A 30 -2.56 7.99 4.90
C GLY A 30 -2.11 8.11 3.45
N PHE A 31 -0.91 8.62 3.22
CA PHE A 31 -0.34 8.71 1.87
C PHE A 31 1.18 8.53 1.89
N ARG A 32 1.72 8.13 0.76
CA ARG A 32 3.15 8.30 0.46
C ARG A 32 3.28 9.39 -0.60
N PRO A 33 4.16 10.38 -0.41
CA PRO A 33 4.30 11.46 -1.37
C PRO A 33 4.83 10.93 -2.70
N GLY A 34 4.37 11.52 -3.79
CA GLY A 34 4.92 11.35 -5.12
C GLY A 34 6.34 11.91 -5.23
N GLY A 35 6.96 11.72 -6.36
CA GLY A 35 8.33 12.17 -6.54
C GLY A 35 8.80 12.15 -7.99
N PHE A 36 10.13 12.21 -8.14
CA PHE A 36 10.79 12.20 -9.43
C PHE A 36 11.60 10.92 -9.62
N ASN A 37 11.45 10.31 -10.77
CA ASN A 37 12.33 9.23 -11.21
C ASN A 37 13.66 9.79 -11.73
N ARG A 38 14.73 9.03 -11.54
CA ARG A 38 16.07 9.37 -12.07
C ARG A 38 16.18 9.12 -13.58
N GLY A 39 15.14 9.51 -14.33
CA GLY A 39 14.97 9.15 -15.74
C GLY A 39 15.83 9.93 -16.74
N GLY A 40 16.71 10.83 -16.31
CA GLY A 40 17.42 11.72 -17.21
C GLY A 40 18.42 11.05 -18.16
N LEU A 41 18.89 9.84 -17.88
CA LEU A 41 19.87 9.16 -18.72
C LEU A 41 19.24 8.40 -19.90
N ALA A 42 18.09 7.79 -19.72
CA ALA A 42 17.44 6.99 -20.76
C ALA A 42 16.83 7.88 -21.85
N VAL A 43 16.13 8.95 -21.46
CA VAL A 43 15.53 9.93 -22.41
C VAL A 43 16.60 10.66 -23.22
N ASN A 44 17.72 11.04 -22.59
CA ASN A 44 18.82 11.71 -23.28
C ASN A 44 19.65 10.77 -24.17
N THR A 45 19.60 9.46 -23.94
CA THR A 45 20.38 8.50 -24.71
C THR A 45 19.69 8.17 -26.04
N CYS A 46 18.36 8.21 -26.08
CA CYS A 46 17.59 8.06 -27.33
C CYS A 46 17.73 9.25 -28.29
N ALA A 47 18.01 10.43 -27.74
CA ALA A 47 18.17 11.65 -28.52
C ALA A 47 19.57 11.75 -29.25
N ARG A 48 20.49 10.82 -29.00
CA ARG A 48 21.79 10.77 -29.68
C ARG A 48 21.75 9.72 -30.79
N ASN A 49 21.70 10.21 -32.02
CA ASN A 49 21.53 9.45 -33.25
C ASN A 49 22.44 8.22 -33.43
N ASP A 50 23.56 8.14 -32.76
CA ASP A 50 24.55 7.07 -32.92
C ASP A 50 24.25 5.79 -32.11
N ARG A 51 23.30 5.85 -31.20
CA ARG A 51 22.95 4.73 -30.32
C ARG A 51 21.53 4.22 -30.53
N GLU A 52 20.72 4.90 -31.33
CA GLU A 52 19.33 4.55 -31.58
C GLU A 52 19.16 3.13 -32.11
N ALA A 53 20.01 2.70 -33.03
CA ALA A 53 19.94 1.37 -33.61
C ALA A 53 20.27 0.27 -32.58
N ALA A 54 21.23 0.50 -31.69
CA ALA A 54 21.60 -0.43 -30.64
C ALA A 54 20.49 -0.53 -29.57
N TYR A 55 19.84 0.58 -29.24
CA TYR A 55 18.72 0.60 -28.32
C TYR A 55 17.46 -0.06 -28.88
N ARG A 56 17.15 0.17 -30.16
CA ARG A 56 16.05 -0.53 -30.86
C ARG A 56 16.27 -2.05 -30.87
N ALA A 57 17.51 -2.50 -31.13
CA ALA A 57 17.84 -3.92 -31.14
C ALA A 57 17.76 -4.59 -29.77
N SER A 58 17.91 -3.83 -28.67
CA SER A 58 17.82 -4.32 -27.29
C SER A 58 16.42 -4.24 -26.70
N GLY A 59 15.44 -3.71 -27.45
CA GLY A 59 14.06 -3.54 -26.96
C GLY A 59 13.87 -2.42 -25.95
N VAL A 60 14.77 -1.43 -25.95
CA VAL A 60 14.71 -0.26 -25.05
C VAL A 60 14.07 0.94 -25.76
N TRP A 61 13.26 1.62 -25.11
CA TRP A 61 12.41 2.84 -25.20
C TRP A 61 12.66 3.86 -26.31
N CYS A 62 13.37 3.54 -27.35
CA CYS A 62 13.61 4.42 -28.47
C CYS A 62 12.79 3.96 -29.67
N GLY A 63 11.91 4.80 -30.13
CA GLY A 63 11.08 4.52 -31.29
C GLY A 63 9.79 5.32 -31.29
N SER A 64 8.96 5.06 -32.28
CA SER A 64 7.61 5.64 -32.37
C SER A 64 6.61 4.73 -31.69
N PRO A 65 5.54 5.27 -31.06
CA PRO A 65 4.48 4.48 -30.44
C PRO A 65 3.83 3.43 -31.36
N ASN A 66 3.97 3.57 -32.66
CA ASN A 66 3.41 2.64 -33.66
C ASN A 66 4.39 1.58 -34.15
N GLU A 67 5.62 1.54 -33.65
CA GLU A 67 6.62 0.57 -34.06
C GLU A 67 6.55 -0.70 -33.22
N ALA A 68 6.74 -1.85 -33.86
CA ALA A 68 6.81 -3.13 -33.16
C ALA A 68 8.00 -3.14 -32.17
N GLY A 69 7.72 -3.47 -30.91
CA GLY A 69 8.73 -3.48 -29.86
C GLY A 69 8.91 -2.13 -29.13
N TYR A 70 8.10 -1.11 -29.46
CA TYR A 70 8.09 0.13 -28.71
C TYR A 70 7.76 -0.14 -27.24
N ARG A 71 8.55 0.47 -26.38
CA ARG A 71 8.25 0.57 -24.93
C ARG A 71 8.21 2.04 -24.57
N ALA A 72 7.16 2.41 -23.86
CA ALA A 72 7.07 3.77 -23.32
C ALA A 72 8.24 4.06 -22.38
N PRO A 73 8.82 5.28 -22.43
CA PRO A 73 9.83 5.67 -21.45
C PRO A 73 9.24 5.65 -20.04
N PRO A 74 10.03 5.38 -18.99
CA PRO A 74 9.56 5.47 -17.63
C PRO A 74 9.06 6.88 -17.34
N PRO A 75 8.04 7.03 -16.52
CA PRO A 75 7.53 8.34 -16.14
C PRO A 75 8.62 9.15 -15.44
N LEU A 76 8.67 10.44 -15.73
CA LEU A 76 9.61 11.36 -15.05
C LEU A 76 9.20 11.64 -13.62
N THR A 77 7.91 11.55 -13.34
CA THR A 77 7.30 11.75 -12.03
C THR A 77 6.36 10.60 -11.73
N TYR A 78 6.11 10.38 -10.48
CA TYR A 78 5.07 9.50 -9.98
C TYR A 78 4.24 10.27 -8.95
N GLU A 79 2.96 9.97 -8.90
CA GLU A 79 1.99 10.62 -8.03
C GLU A 79 2.08 10.04 -6.60
N SER A 80 1.45 10.71 -5.64
CA SER A 80 1.24 10.15 -4.30
C SER A 80 0.29 8.96 -4.40
N ASP A 81 0.52 7.94 -3.59
CA ASP A 81 -0.47 6.91 -3.32
C ASP A 81 -1.23 7.22 -2.03
N GLU A 82 -2.45 6.77 -1.97
CA GLU A 82 -3.37 7.03 -0.86
C GLU A 82 -3.90 5.73 -0.28
N VAL A 83 -3.99 5.69 1.04
CA VAL A 83 -4.57 4.57 1.80
C VAL A 83 -5.69 5.09 2.67
N VAL A 84 -6.85 4.47 2.55
CA VAL A 84 -8.00 4.70 3.43
C VAL A 84 -8.27 3.43 4.21
N ASN A 85 -8.11 3.47 5.52
CA ASN A 85 -8.44 2.37 6.41
C ASN A 85 -9.75 2.67 7.16
N THR A 86 -10.67 1.73 7.09
CA THR A 86 -11.94 1.76 7.84
C THR A 86 -12.00 0.51 8.71
N GLU A 87 -12.19 0.68 10.01
CA GLU A 87 -12.26 -0.43 10.95
C GLU A 87 -13.38 -0.27 11.96
N ILE A 88 -13.96 -1.39 12.36
CA ILE A 88 -14.89 -1.50 13.49
C ILE A 88 -14.39 -2.60 14.41
N GLY A 89 -14.39 -2.33 15.70
CA GLY A 89 -13.90 -3.31 16.66
C GLY A 89 -14.58 -3.27 17.99
N ILE A 90 -14.36 -4.33 18.73
CA ILE A 90 -14.84 -4.49 20.10
C ILE A 90 -13.68 -4.95 20.98
N LYS A 91 -13.62 -4.37 22.18
CA LYS A 91 -12.71 -4.82 23.27
C LYS A 91 -13.58 -5.09 24.48
N THR A 92 -13.48 -6.30 25.00
CA THR A 92 -14.33 -6.67 26.13
C THR A 92 -13.60 -7.54 27.14
N LEU A 93 -13.92 -7.31 28.40
CA LEU A 93 -13.56 -8.17 29.51
C LEU A 93 -14.79 -8.99 29.90
N MET A 94 -14.62 -10.26 30.11
CA MET A 94 -15.67 -11.21 30.48
C MET A 94 -15.19 -12.06 31.67
N LEU A 95 -16.13 -12.77 32.30
CA LEU A 95 -15.81 -13.65 33.43
C LEU A 95 -15.08 -12.92 34.56
N ASP A 96 -15.67 -11.78 35.01
CA ASP A 96 -15.07 -10.91 36.03
C ASP A 96 -13.62 -10.51 35.75
N GLY A 97 -13.30 -10.24 34.45
CA GLY A 97 -11.97 -9.85 34.00
C GLY A 97 -11.02 -11.01 33.71
N ALA A 98 -11.43 -12.25 33.95
CA ALA A 98 -10.57 -13.41 33.67
C ALA A 98 -10.43 -13.72 32.16
N LEU A 99 -11.27 -13.16 31.30
CA LEU A 99 -11.22 -13.33 29.87
C LEU A 99 -11.25 -11.97 29.16
N ARG A 100 -10.19 -11.67 28.43
CA ARG A 100 -10.11 -10.51 27.51
C ARG A 100 -10.25 -10.99 26.08
N LEU A 101 -11.17 -10.35 25.35
CA LEU A 101 -11.37 -10.55 23.92
C LEU A 101 -11.27 -9.20 23.21
N ASN A 102 -10.46 -9.14 22.15
CA ASN A 102 -10.47 -8.07 21.19
C ASN A 102 -10.82 -8.65 19.83
N ALA A 103 -11.64 -7.96 19.06
CA ALA A 103 -11.98 -8.35 17.70
C ALA A 103 -12.17 -7.11 16.84
N THR A 104 -11.68 -7.16 15.61
CA THR A 104 -11.70 -6.06 14.65
C THR A 104 -11.99 -6.59 13.26
N ALA A 105 -12.91 -5.94 12.55
CA ALA A 105 -13.06 -6.09 11.11
C ALA A 105 -12.57 -4.79 10.45
N TYR A 106 -11.85 -4.91 9.33
CA TYR A 106 -11.27 -3.77 8.64
C TYR A 106 -11.39 -3.88 7.13
N TRP A 107 -11.37 -2.72 6.48
CA TRP A 107 -11.34 -2.53 5.03
C TRP A 107 -10.32 -1.45 4.72
N VAL A 108 -9.43 -1.76 3.81
CA VAL A 108 -8.37 -0.86 3.36
C VAL A 108 -8.51 -0.70 1.86
N ASP A 109 -8.70 0.53 1.42
CA ASP A 109 -8.63 0.93 0.02
C ASP A 109 -7.27 1.60 -0.20
N TRP A 110 -6.47 1.06 -1.10
CA TRP A 110 -5.15 1.61 -1.44
C TRP A 110 -5.11 1.93 -2.92
N SER A 111 -5.08 3.20 -3.24
CA SER A 111 -5.11 3.71 -4.61
C SER A 111 -3.76 4.24 -5.07
N GLU A 112 -3.54 4.18 -6.39
CA GLU A 112 -2.36 4.69 -7.06
C GLU A 112 -1.04 4.13 -6.49
N ILE A 113 -1.01 2.83 -6.18
CA ILE A 113 0.12 2.17 -5.51
C ILE A 113 1.41 2.43 -6.25
N GLN A 114 2.39 3.00 -5.55
CA GLN A 114 3.73 3.22 -6.05
C GLN A 114 4.49 1.90 -6.10
N VAL A 115 4.77 1.43 -7.30
CA VAL A 115 5.49 0.17 -7.56
C VAL A 115 6.86 0.48 -8.12
N SER A 116 7.90 -0.11 -7.52
CA SER A 116 9.25 -0.04 -8.05
C SER A 116 9.43 -1.06 -9.16
N GLN A 117 9.69 -0.58 -10.38
CA GLN A 117 9.93 -1.41 -11.55
C GLN A 117 11.39 -1.42 -11.94
N PHE A 118 11.81 -2.53 -12.50
CA PHE A 118 13.17 -2.70 -13.00
C PHE A 118 13.21 -2.32 -14.48
N ASP A 119 14.12 -1.42 -14.84
CA ASP A 119 14.40 -1.15 -16.24
C ASP A 119 15.12 -2.34 -16.89
N PRO A 120 14.49 -3.06 -17.83
CA PRO A 120 15.12 -4.19 -18.50
C PRO A 120 16.16 -3.78 -19.56
N GLY A 121 16.52 -2.50 -19.65
CA GLY A 121 17.45 -1.98 -20.65
C GLY A 121 18.91 -2.37 -20.43
N LEU A 122 19.77 -1.92 -21.35
CA LEU A 122 21.22 -2.20 -21.38
C LEU A 122 21.99 -1.81 -20.10
N ILE A 123 21.38 -1.01 -19.24
CA ILE A 123 21.93 -0.59 -17.95
C ILE A 123 21.05 -1.14 -16.83
N SER A 124 20.73 -2.40 -16.83
CA SER A 124 19.84 -3.14 -15.91
C SER A 124 20.01 -2.86 -14.39
N LEU A 125 20.45 -1.68 -14.03
CA LEU A 125 20.66 -1.19 -12.67
C LEU A 125 19.72 -0.04 -12.28
N LEU A 126 18.86 0.43 -13.19
CA LEU A 126 17.96 1.53 -12.91
C LEU A 126 16.57 1.00 -12.55
N THR A 127 16.12 1.33 -11.37
CA THR A 127 14.74 1.19 -10.97
C THR A 127 14.02 2.52 -11.13
N PHE A 128 12.75 2.47 -11.53
CA PHE A 128 11.86 3.61 -11.53
C PHE A 128 10.59 3.26 -10.77
N ILE A 129 9.87 4.27 -10.34
CA ILE A 129 8.61 4.13 -9.65
C ILE A 129 7.49 4.60 -10.59
N GLU A 130 6.42 3.86 -10.64
CA GLU A 130 5.17 4.26 -11.29
C GLU A 130 3.98 3.90 -10.40
N ASN A 131 2.87 4.57 -10.61
CA ASN A 131 1.59 4.23 -10.01
C ASN A 131 0.96 3.17 -10.91
N ALA A 132 0.85 1.94 -10.43
CA ALA A 132 0.61 0.79 -11.31
C ALA A 132 -0.65 0.01 -10.98
N ALA A 133 -1.22 0.17 -9.80
CA ALA A 133 -2.33 -0.66 -9.35
C ALA A 133 -3.11 0.01 -8.22
N ASP A 134 -4.33 -0.46 -8.01
CA ASP A 134 -5.09 -0.25 -6.79
C ASP A 134 -5.20 -1.58 -6.05
N ALA A 135 -5.46 -1.55 -4.75
CA ALA A 135 -5.72 -2.74 -3.96
C ALA A 135 -6.82 -2.51 -2.94
N GLU A 136 -7.68 -3.50 -2.82
CA GLU A 136 -8.68 -3.59 -1.76
C GLU A 136 -8.30 -4.72 -0.83
N ILE A 137 -8.24 -4.45 0.48
CA ILE A 137 -7.92 -5.42 1.49
C ILE A 137 -9.05 -5.43 2.50
N SER A 138 -9.63 -6.58 2.77
CA SER A 138 -10.61 -6.74 3.85
C SER A 138 -10.18 -7.85 4.79
N GLY A 139 -10.47 -7.69 6.07
CA GLY A 139 -10.05 -8.69 7.01
C GLY A 139 -10.77 -8.64 8.35
N PHE A 140 -10.49 -9.68 9.11
CA PHE A 140 -10.94 -9.85 10.47
C PHE A 140 -9.80 -10.35 11.34
N GLU A 141 -9.62 -9.71 12.49
CA GLU A 141 -8.63 -10.10 13.48
C GLU A 141 -9.31 -10.27 14.84
N ALA A 142 -8.87 -11.27 15.59
CA ALA A 142 -9.29 -11.42 16.97
C ALA A 142 -8.15 -11.99 17.81
N ASP A 143 -8.06 -11.52 19.05
CA ASP A 143 -7.20 -12.07 20.07
C ASP A 143 -7.95 -12.36 21.36
N VAL A 144 -7.50 -13.37 22.04
CA VAL A 144 -8.06 -13.79 23.34
C VAL A 144 -6.92 -14.00 24.34
N LEU A 145 -7.16 -13.55 25.56
CA LEU A 145 -6.32 -13.86 26.70
C LEU A 145 -7.23 -14.29 27.85
N TRP A 146 -7.04 -15.53 28.30
CA TRP A 146 -7.88 -16.17 29.30
C TRP A 146 -7.05 -16.71 30.48
N TYR A 147 -7.52 -16.43 31.67
CA TYR A 147 -6.96 -16.89 32.94
C TYR A 147 -7.95 -17.85 33.60
N PRO A 148 -8.01 -19.13 33.18
CA PRO A 148 -8.93 -20.09 33.79
C PRO A 148 -8.65 -20.43 35.25
N SER A 149 -7.43 -20.15 35.72
CA SER A 149 -7.01 -20.23 37.11
C SER A 149 -5.79 -19.35 37.36
N ASP A 150 -5.42 -19.15 38.62
CA ASP A 150 -4.26 -18.34 39.02
C ASP A 150 -2.92 -18.83 38.44
N THR A 151 -2.86 -20.08 38.01
CA THR A 151 -1.63 -20.72 37.51
C THR A 151 -1.64 -21.03 36.03
N LEU A 152 -2.78 -20.80 35.33
CA LEU A 152 -2.92 -21.10 33.92
C LEU A 152 -3.32 -19.88 33.12
N THR A 153 -2.58 -19.60 32.06
CA THR A 153 -2.88 -18.56 31.08
C THR A 153 -3.02 -19.21 29.71
N VAL A 154 -4.11 -18.89 29.01
CA VAL A 154 -4.36 -19.30 27.63
C VAL A 154 -4.41 -18.05 26.77
N ALA A 155 -3.61 -18.00 25.71
CA ALA A 155 -3.62 -16.92 24.74
C ALA A 155 -3.78 -17.48 23.32
N GLY A 156 -4.53 -16.80 22.49
CA GLY A 156 -4.73 -17.14 21.09
C GLY A 156 -5.02 -15.91 20.25
N ALA A 157 -4.68 -15.97 18.97
CA ALA A 157 -5.03 -14.95 18.00
C ALA A 157 -5.33 -15.61 16.64
N ILE A 158 -6.20 -14.96 15.88
CA ILE A 158 -6.55 -15.30 14.51
C ILE A 158 -6.56 -14.04 13.67
N SER A 159 -6.04 -14.10 12.46
CA SER A 159 -6.15 -13.08 11.43
C SER A 159 -6.56 -13.76 10.13
N LEU A 160 -7.60 -13.22 9.50
CA LEU A 160 -8.10 -13.62 8.19
C LEU A 160 -8.13 -12.38 7.33
N ASN A 161 -7.51 -12.42 6.16
CA ASN A 161 -7.53 -11.33 5.22
C ASN A 161 -7.75 -11.85 3.80
N ASP A 162 -8.39 -11.02 3.00
CA ASP A 162 -8.56 -11.15 1.57
C ASP A 162 -8.02 -9.90 0.90
N THR A 163 -7.32 -10.07 -0.23
CA THR A 163 -6.67 -8.95 -0.94
C THR A 163 -6.92 -9.11 -2.42
N GLU A 164 -7.50 -8.08 -3.03
CA GLU A 164 -7.68 -7.97 -4.46
C GLU A 164 -6.82 -6.81 -4.98
N ILE A 165 -6.08 -7.04 -6.05
CA ILE A 165 -5.29 -6.03 -6.77
C ILE A 165 -5.96 -5.83 -8.13
N THR A 166 -6.26 -4.57 -8.48
CA THR A 166 -6.99 -4.17 -9.70
C THR A 166 -6.22 -3.19 -10.57
#